data_c624f83a6e4edd017977f355b27fe5cc
#
_entry.id   c624f83a6e4edd017977f355b27fe5cc
#
_cell.length_a   1.000
_cell.length_b   1.000
_cell.length_c   1.000
_cell.angle_alpha   90.00
_cell.angle_beta   90.00
_cell.angle_gamma   90.00
#
_symmetry.space_group_name_H-M   'P 1'
#
loop_
_entity.id
_entity.type
_entity.pdbx_description
1 polymer ?
#
loop_
_entity_poly.entity_id
_entity_poly.type
_entity_poly.pdbx_seq_one_letter_code
_entity_poly.pdbx_strand_id
1 'polypeptide(L)'
;MNNLKRLFFTVSILVIFNISVFAKSGFEFILNIPLQMGIGIMPKYFKDNAGANGEVSFDGGITAQFGYMTQMSSRFGISLLAEFGYSHDTIAASLNASSLNLGIEMYANRVAFSYSFDSLQIGLFPKFNIGNFAIGIGGGIKIPMKGKLITKVLNQEQSNELGRGDIANIISPAILGYIKASLDYSIFFKDNFAFNIGLYLGYDIAKDKSLDINGKKIYYGILDIGVELGLKYGAKID
;
A
#
# COMPACT_ATOMS: atom_id res chain seq x y z
N MET A 1 -35.21 -4.86 16.33
CA MET A 1 -34.19 -5.34 15.38
C MET A 1 -34.92 -6.01 14.24
N ASN A 2 -34.88 -5.44 13.01
CA ASN A 2 -35.70 -5.87 11.88
C ASN A 2 -35.45 -7.34 11.52
N ASN A 3 -36.51 -8.06 11.16
CA ASN A 3 -36.45 -9.48 10.80
C ASN A 3 -35.39 -9.78 9.73
N LEU A 4 -35.12 -8.83 8.82
CA LEU A 4 -34.09 -8.91 7.82
C LEU A 4 -32.67 -8.98 8.42
N LYS A 5 -32.37 -8.22 9.48
CA LYS A 5 -31.07 -8.26 10.20
C LYS A 5 -30.88 -9.59 10.93
N ARG A 6 -31.97 -10.12 11.52
CA ARG A 6 -31.92 -11.46 12.16
C ARG A 6 -31.71 -12.55 11.13
N LEU A 7 -32.41 -12.50 10.00
CA LEU A 7 -32.23 -13.45 8.90
C LEU A 7 -30.79 -13.41 8.37
N PHE A 8 -30.26 -12.22 8.11
CA PHE A 8 -28.87 -12.04 7.64
C PHE A 8 -27.86 -12.57 8.66
N PHE A 9 -28.05 -12.28 9.94
CA PHE A 9 -27.18 -12.79 11.02
C PHE A 9 -27.26 -14.31 11.16
N THR A 10 -28.49 -14.90 11.08
CA THR A 10 -28.68 -16.35 11.16
C THR A 10 -28.09 -17.06 9.94
N VAL A 11 -28.28 -16.53 8.73
CA VAL A 11 -27.67 -17.08 7.50
C VAL A 11 -26.15 -16.96 7.55
N SER A 12 -25.59 -15.85 8.04
CA SER A 12 -24.14 -15.70 8.21
C SER A 12 -23.58 -16.71 9.20
N ILE A 13 -24.24 -16.96 10.34
CA ILE A 13 -23.85 -17.99 11.31
C ILE A 13 -23.96 -19.39 10.70
N LEU A 14 -25.03 -19.70 9.99
CA LEU A 14 -25.22 -20.98 9.32
C LEU A 14 -24.14 -21.24 8.25
N VAL A 15 -23.76 -20.23 7.49
CA VAL A 15 -22.65 -20.31 6.53
C VAL A 15 -21.33 -20.57 7.23
N ILE A 16 -21.04 -19.88 8.35
CA ILE A 16 -19.81 -20.06 9.13
C ILE A 16 -19.74 -21.48 9.74
N PHE A 17 -20.83 -22.03 10.24
CA PHE A 17 -20.84 -23.37 10.86
C PHE A 17 -20.75 -24.54 9.85
N ASN A 18 -21.18 -24.36 8.59
CA ASN A 18 -21.09 -25.41 7.59
C ASN A 18 -19.72 -25.51 6.89
N ILE A 19 -18.81 -24.55 7.13
CA ILE A 19 -17.46 -24.55 6.55
C ILE A 19 -16.50 -25.55 7.25
N SER A 20 -16.92 -26.11 8.37
CA SER A 20 -16.06 -26.96 9.22
C SER A 20 -15.78 -28.38 8.68
N VAL A 21 -16.27 -28.77 7.51
CA VAL A 21 -16.26 -30.16 7.05
C VAL A 21 -15.14 -30.46 6.03
N PHE A 22 -14.41 -29.48 5.50
CA PHE A 22 -13.34 -29.71 4.53
C PHE A 22 -11.94 -29.45 5.10
N ALA A 23 -11.12 -30.45 5.04
CA ALA A 23 -10.07 -30.84 5.97
C ALA A 23 -8.69 -30.19 5.85
N LYS A 24 -8.50 -29.00 5.36
CA LYS A 24 -7.18 -28.30 5.42
C LYS A 24 -7.34 -26.80 5.70
N SER A 25 -8.20 -26.45 6.65
CA SER A 25 -8.30 -25.07 7.14
C SER A 25 -7.32 -24.86 8.29
N GLY A 26 -6.73 -23.67 8.40
CA GLY A 26 -5.78 -23.42 9.46
C GLY A 26 -5.28 -21.99 9.55
N PHE A 27 -4.51 -21.77 10.59
CA PHE A 27 -3.78 -20.52 10.77
C PHE A 27 -2.80 -20.31 9.62
N GLU A 28 -2.73 -19.09 9.14
CA GLU A 28 -1.82 -18.66 8.08
C GLU A 28 -1.01 -17.47 8.55
N PHE A 29 0.29 -17.53 8.31
CA PHE A 29 1.23 -16.43 8.55
C PHE A 29 2.13 -16.26 7.34
N ILE A 30 2.28 -15.04 6.86
CA ILE A 30 3.15 -14.72 5.73
C ILE A 30 4.00 -13.52 6.12
N LEU A 31 5.32 -13.66 6.02
CA LEU A 31 6.26 -12.56 6.17
C LEU A 31 6.77 -12.20 4.78
N ASN A 32 6.53 -10.99 4.31
CA ASN A 32 6.93 -10.51 2.99
C ASN A 32 7.90 -9.33 3.09
N ILE A 33 8.78 -9.24 2.11
CA ILE A 33 9.63 -8.09 1.82
C ILE A 33 9.16 -7.54 0.47
N PRO A 34 8.32 -6.50 0.45
CA PRO A 34 7.94 -5.80 -0.76
C PRO A 34 9.12 -4.96 -1.29
N LEU A 35 9.35 -5.04 -2.58
CA LEU A 35 10.29 -4.22 -3.34
C LEU A 35 9.52 -3.61 -4.52
N GLN A 36 9.45 -2.29 -4.58
CA GLN A 36 8.55 -1.60 -5.50
C GLN A 36 9.16 -0.40 -6.19
N MET A 37 8.58 -0.08 -7.34
CA MET A 37 8.71 1.20 -8.00
C MET A 37 7.42 1.99 -7.73
N GLY A 38 7.57 3.16 -7.09
CA GLY A 38 6.50 4.12 -6.88
C GLY A 38 6.48 5.16 -8.00
N ILE A 39 5.31 5.54 -8.46
CA ILE A 39 5.10 6.63 -9.41
C ILE A 39 4.21 7.67 -8.75
N GLY A 40 4.75 8.88 -8.54
CA GLY A 40 4.00 9.98 -7.95
C GLY A 40 2.82 10.41 -8.84
N ILE A 41 1.63 10.45 -8.29
CA ILE A 41 0.41 10.93 -8.98
C ILE A 41 0.09 12.34 -8.51
N MET A 42 0.42 13.30 -9.35
CA MET A 42 0.20 14.72 -9.05
C MET A 42 -1.23 15.15 -9.34
N PRO A 43 -1.82 16.00 -8.49
CA PRO A 43 -3.13 16.60 -8.71
C PRO A 43 -3.16 17.38 -10.04
N LYS A 44 -4.32 17.32 -10.72
CA LYS A 44 -4.50 17.99 -12.02
C LYS A 44 -4.16 19.48 -11.96
N TYR A 45 -4.52 20.15 -10.87
CA TYR A 45 -4.22 21.57 -10.69
C TYR A 45 -2.72 21.89 -10.84
N PHE A 46 -1.83 21.10 -10.23
CA PHE A 46 -0.39 21.29 -10.34
C PHE A 46 0.15 20.90 -11.73
N LYS A 47 -0.47 19.91 -12.37
CA LYS A 47 -0.12 19.55 -13.76
C LYS A 47 -0.39 20.71 -14.70
N ASP A 48 -1.58 21.32 -14.58
CA ASP A 48 -2.04 22.36 -15.50
C ASP A 48 -1.34 23.72 -15.22
N ASN A 49 -1.07 24.07 -13.96
CA ASN A 49 -0.55 25.40 -13.59
C ASN A 49 0.96 25.44 -13.32
N ALA A 50 1.57 24.32 -12.94
CA ALA A 50 2.99 24.27 -12.60
C ALA A 50 3.78 23.25 -13.44
N GLY A 51 3.16 22.64 -14.43
CA GLY A 51 3.77 21.59 -15.24
C GLY A 51 4.29 20.43 -14.40
N ALA A 52 3.56 20.09 -13.31
CA ALA A 52 3.96 19.04 -12.40
C ALA A 52 3.90 17.67 -13.07
N ASN A 53 4.98 16.89 -12.95
CA ASN A 53 5.03 15.49 -13.36
C ASN A 53 5.39 14.63 -12.17
N GLY A 54 4.76 13.46 -12.08
CA GLY A 54 5.21 12.42 -11.15
C GLY A 54 6.55 11.85 -11.61
N GLU A 55 7.40 11.60 -10.65
CA GLU A 55 8.70 10.96 -10.85
C GLU A 55 8.67 9.55 -10.26
N VAL A 56 9.58 8.71 -10.72
CA VAL A 56 9.73 7.32 -10.24
C VAL A 56 10.58 7.31 -8.97
N SER A 57 10.16 6.56 -7.96
CA SER A 57 10.91 6.23 -6.76
C SER A 57 11.15 4.72 -6.66
N PHE A 58 12.09 4.33 -5.79
CA PHE A 58 12.28 2.95 -5.37
C PHE A 58 11.96 2.88 -3.88
N ASP A 59 10.99 2.06 -3.55
CA ASP A 59 10.42 1.96 -2.22
C ASP A 59 10.40 0.50 -1.77
N GLY A 60 10.11 0.27 -0.49
CA GLY A 60 10.09 -1.08 0.04
C GLY A 60 9.70 -1.14 1.50
N GLY A 61 9.74 -2.34 2.07
CA GLY A 61 9.34 -2.51 3.44
C GLY A 61 9.47 -3.94 3.94
N ILE A 62 8.75 -4.20 5.02
CA ILE A 62 8.54 -5.54 5.55
C ILE A 62 7.12 -5.63 6.06
N THR A 63 6.37 -6.66 5.67
CA THR A 63 4.99 -6.87 6.10
C THR A 63 4.80 -8.27 6.66
N ALA A 64 4.05 -8.39 7.73
CA ALA A 64 3.58 -9.63 8.31
C ALA A 64 2.07 -9.70 8.11
N GLN A 65 1.59 -10.77 7.49
CA GLN A 65 0.18 -11.07 7.34
C GLN A 65 -0.14 -12.29 8.20
N PHE A 66 -1.23 -12.25 8.95
CA PHE A 66 -1.65 -13.38 9.79
C PHE A 66 -3.17 -13.44 9.88
N GLY A 67 -3.67 -14.64 9.93
CA GLY A 67 -5.10 -14.89 9.99
C GLY A 67 -5.43 -16.36 9.79
N TYR A 68 -6.51 -16.61 9.11
CA TYR A 68 -7.04 -17.94 8.94
C TYR A 68 -7.42 -18.21 7.49
N MET A 69 -6.99 -19.36 6.98
CA MET A 69 -7.37 -19.91 5.70
C MET A 69 -8.45 -20.97 5.88
N THR A 70 -9.53 -20.81 5.13
CA THR A 70 -10.61 -21.80 5.06
C THR A 70 -10.61 -22.44 3.68
N GLN A 71 -10.41 -23.74 3.63
CA GLN A 71 -10.51 -24.50 2.38
C GLN A 71 -12.00 -24.73 2.05
N MET A 72 -12.40 -24.31 0.85
CA MET A 72 -13.78 -24.41 0.35
C MET A 72 -13.97 -25.62 -0.56
N SER A 73 -12.91 -26.05 -1.25
CA SER A 73 -12.88 -27.24 -2.09
C SER A 73 -11.47 -27.82 -2.15
N SER A 74 -11.27 -28.94 -2.85
CA SER A 74 -9.95 -29.57 -3.01
C SER A 74 -8.87 -28.60 -3.54
N ARG A 75 -9.24 -27.65 -4.41
CA ARG A 75 -8.30 -26.73 -5.05
C ARG A 75 -8.51 -25.24 -4.72
N PHE A 76 -9.50 -24.92 -3.88
CA PHE A 76 -9.89 -23.54 -3.61
C PHE A 76 -10.03 -23.27 -2.12
N GLY A 77 -9.51 -22.17 -1.67
CA GLY A 77 -9.64 -21.67 -0.30
C GLY A 77 -9.66 -20.14 -0.23
N ILE A 78 -10.12 -19.63 0.89
CA ILE A 78 -10.16 -18.19 1.20
C ILE A 78 -9.39 -17.95 2.48
N SER A 79 -8.45 -17.01 2.43
CA SER A 79 -7.75 -16.51 3.61
C SER A 79 -8.27 -15.13 3.97
N LEU A 80 -8.49 -14.87 5.25
CA LEU A 80 -8.71 -13.54 5.79
C LEU A 80 -7.52 -13.19 6.68
N LEU A 81 -6.71 -12.25 6.24
CA LEU A 81 -5.45 -11.88 6.88
C LEU A 81 -5.50 -10.44 7.40
N ALA A 82 -5.03 -10.22 8.62
CA ALA A 82 -4.61 -8.91 9.09
C ALA A 82 -3.18 -8.67 8.59
N GLU A 83 -2.88 -7.45 8.16
CA GLU A 83 -1.56 -7.05 7.70
C GLU A 83 -0.98 -6.00 8.65
N PHE A 84 0.27 -6.20 9.07
CA PHE A 84 1.09 -5.26 9.81
C PHE A 84 2.45 -5.13 9.15
N GLY A 85 3.00 -3.93 9.14
CA GLY A 85 4.31 -3.76 8.52
C GLY A 85 4.94 -2.40 8.76
N TYR A 86 6.13 -2.31 8.21
CA TYR A 86 6.86 -1.08 7.99
C TYR A 86 6.93 -0.86 6.48
N SER A 87 6.67 0.36 6.04
CA SER A 87 6.84 0.78 4.65
C SER A 87 7.68 2.05 4.56
N HIS A 88 8.52 2.11 3.53
CA HIS A 88 9.18 3.30 3.06
C HIS A 88 8.57 3.66 1.72
N ASP A 89 7.88 4.79 1.66
CA ASP A 89 7.12 5.23 0.48
C ASP A 89 7.54 6.64 0.10
N THR A 90 7.65 6.93 -1.20
CA THR A 90 8.15 8.20 -1.70
C THR A 90 7.19 8.83 -2.70
N ILE A 91 6.71 10.03 -2.41
CA ILE A 91 6.00 10.88 -3.35
C ILE A 91 7.04 11.74 -4.07
N ALA A 92 7.43 11.35 -5.27
CA ALA A 92 8.39 12.09 -6.08
C ALA A 92 7.70 12.85 -7.22
N ALA A 93 8.09 14.11 -7.40
CA ALA A 93 7.54 14.97 -8.45
C ALA A 93 8.56 16.00 -8.92
N SER A 94 8.36 16.53 -10.13
CA SER A 94 9.07 17.70 -10.62
C SER A 94 8.12 18.76 -11.12
N LEU A 95 8.50 20.02 -10.95
CA LEU A 95 7.76 21.21 -11.36
C LEU A 95 8.59 22.06 -12.30
N ASN A 96 7.93 22.87 -13.15
CA ASN A 96 8.64 23.86 -13.96
C ASN A 96 9.19 24.98 -13.07
N ALA A 97 10.46 25.32 -13.23
CA ALA A 97 11.13 26.37 -12.42
C ALA A 97 10.45 27.74 -12.59
N SER A 98 10.00 28.07 -13.80
CA SER A 98 9.26 29.32 -14.09
C SER A 98 7.98 29.46 -13.27
N SER A 99 7.32 28.37 -12.93
CA SER A 99 6.09 28.40 -12.13
C SER A 99 6.34 28.71 -10.66
N LEU A 100 7.58 28.60 -10.20
CA LEU A 100 7.97 28.83 -8.80
C LEU A 100 8.49 30.24 -8.53
N ASN A 101 8.71 31.07 -9.58
CA ASN A 101 9.26 32.42 -9.49
C ASN A 101 10.53 32.51 -8.63
N LEU A 102 11.41 31.51 -8.73
CA LEU A 102 12.62 31.41 -7.90
C LEU A 102 13.81 32.19 -8.46
N GLY A 103 13.66 32.85 -9.62
CA GLY A 103 14.76 33.52 -10.31
C GLY A 103 15.85 32.60 -10.85
N ILE A 104 15.60 31.30 -10.89
CA ILE A 104 16.55 30.27 -11.35
C ILE A 104 16.23 29.73 -12.74
N GLU A 105 15.22 30.29 -13.41
CA GLU A 105 14.71 29.84 -14.71
C GLU A 105 15.78 29.86 -15.80
N MET A 106 16.75 30.77 -15.68
CA MET A 106 17.90 30.85 -16.61
C MET A 106 18.84 29.67 -16.47
N TYR A 107 18.85 28.98 -15.30
CA TYR A 107 19.79 27.93 -14.98
C TYR A 107 19.14 26.55 -14.88
N ALA A 108 17.84 26.48 -14.54
CA ALA A 108 17.13 25.23 -14.37
C ALA A 108 15.72 25.32 -14.97
N ASN A 109 15.38 24.39 -15.84
CA ASN A 109 14.03 24.28 -16.39
C ASN A 109 13.05 23.62 -15.40
N ARG A 110 13.54 22.74 -14.52
CA ARG A 110 12.72 21.95 -13.58
C ARG A 110 13.37 21.88 -12.20
N VAL A 111 12.50 21.78 -11.19
CA VAL A 111 12.87 21.51 -9.80
C VAL A 111 12.19 20.20 -9.39
N ALA A 112 12.97 19.25 -8.89
CA ALA A 112 12.44 17.98 -8.40
C ALA A 112 12.28 18.01 -6.89
N PHE A 113 11.19 17.42 -6.42
CA PHE A 113 10.86 17.26 -5.01
C PHE A 113 10.57 15.79 -4.72
N SER A 114 11.01 15.33 -3.58
CA SER A 114 10.78 13.98 -3.11
C SER A 114 10.42 14.01 -1.64
N TYR A 115 9.22 13.58 -1.30
CA TYR A 115 8.76 13.37 0.07
C TYR A 115 8.77 11.87 0.36
N SER A 116 9.72 11.41 1.14
CA SER A 116 9.73 10.03 1.63
C SER A 116 9.16 9.93 3.03
N PHE A 117 8.48 8.85 3.32
CA PHE A 117 7.85 8.55 4.60
C PHE A 117 8.21 7.14 5.06
N ASP A 118 8.65 7.04 6.29
CA ASP A 118 8.80 5.79 7.02
C ASP A 118 7.53 5.58 7.85
N SER A 119 6.74 4.58 7.52
CA SER A 119 5.39 4.40 8.05
C SER A 119 5.19 3.04 8.71
N LEU A 120 4.35 3.01 9.75
CA LEU A 120 3.72 1.78 10.21
C LEU A 120 2.47 1.52 9.35
N GLN A 121 2.37 0.32 8.81
CA GLN A 121 1.26 -0.12 7.97
C GLN A 121 0.35 -1.08 8.74
N ILE A 122 -0.97 -0.87 8.64
CA ILE A 122 -2.00 -1.72 9.25
C ILE A 122 -3.14 -1.88 8.26
N GLY A 123 -3.56 -3.11 8.01
CA GLY A 123 -4.63 -3.37 7.05
C GLY A 123 -5.28 -4.74 7.16
N LEU A 124 -6.18 -5.01 6.23
CA LEU A 124 -6.81 -6.31 6.01
C LEU A 124 -6.54 -6.76 4.58
N PHE A 125 -6.20 -8.02 4.44
CA PHE A 125 -5.77 -8.58 3.16
C PHE A 125 -6.41 -9.96 2.91
N PRO A 126 -7.67 -10.00 2.46
CA PRO A 126 -8.29 -11.25 2.00
C PRO A 126 -7.57 -11.79 0.76
N LYS A 127 -7.39 -13.12 0.69
CA LYS A 127 -6.79 -13.84 -0.43
C LYS A 127 -7.68 -14.99 -0.89
N PHE A 128 -7.75 -15.19 -2.19
CA PHE A 128 -8.36 -16.34 -2.86
C PHE A 128 -7.24 -17.27 -3.29
N ASN A 129 -7.18 -18.45 -2.68
CA ASN A 129 -6.14 -19.43 -2.89
C ASN A 129 -6.62 -20.49 -3.89
N ILE A 130 -5.83 -20.76 -4.92
CA ILE A 130 -6.11 -21.76 -5.97
C ILE A 130 -4.87 -22.63 -6.12
N GLY A 131 -4.83 -23.78 -5.46
CA GLY A 131 -3.63 -24.58 -5.35
C GLY A 131 -2.48 -23.77 -4.74
N ASN A 132 -1.36 -23.66 -5.45
CA ASN A 132 -0.20 -22.87 -5.03
C ASN A 132 -0.32 -21.36 -5.33
N PHE A 133 -1.31 -20.94 -6.11
CA PHE A 133 -1.55 -19.53 -6.43
C PHE A 133 -2.50 -18.89 -5.41
N ALA A 134 -2.31 -17.59 -5.17
CA ALA A 134 -3.26 -16.79 -4.44
C ALA A 134 -3.43 -15.42 -5.09
N ILE A 135 -4.67 -14.94 -5.15
CA ILE A 135 -5.01 -13.57 -5.56
C ILE A 135 -5.49 -12.84 -4.32
N GLY A 136 -4.80 -11.78 -3.95
CA GLY A 136 -5.14 -10.94 -2.80
C GLY A 136 -5.64 -9.57 -3.24
N ILE A 137 -6.62 -9.04 -2.53
CA ILE A 137 -7.05 -7.63 -2.64
C ILE A 137 -7.31 -7.14 -1.24
N GLY A 138 -6.60 -6.09 -0.84
CA GLY A 138 -6.73 -5.56 0.50
C GLY A 138 -6.42 -4.07 0.57
N GLY A 139 -6.35 -3.57 1.79
CA GLY A 139 -6.02 -2.18 2.04
C GLY A 139 -6.07 -1.83 3.51
N GLY A 140 -5.71 -0.61 3.80
CA GLY A 140 -5.61 -0.13 5.18
C GLY A 140 -5.08 1.29 5.26
N ILE A 141 -4.32 1.53 6.29
CA ILE A 141 -3.69 2.82 6.56
C ILE A 141 -2.18 2.64 6.80
N LYS A 142 -1.43 3.64 6.40
CA LYS A 142 -0.03 3.83 6.75
C LYS A 142 0.08 5.06 7.64
N ILE A 143 0.78 4.93 8.76
CA ILE A 143 0.97 5.98 9.76
C ILE A 143 2.42 6.44 9.68
N PRO A 144 2.72 7.57 9.01
CA PRO A 144 4.07 8.10 8.92
C PRO A 144 4.61 8.44 10.32
N MET A 145 5.78 7.93 10.65
CA MET A 145 6.47 8.17 11.92
C MET A 145 7.54 9.23 11.75
N LYS A 146 8.22 9.22 10.62
CA LYS A 146 9.21 10.19 10.19
C LYS A 146 9.21 10.28 8.67
N GLY A 147 9.87 11.28 8.13
CA GLY A 147 10.00 11.48 6.70
C GLY A 147 11.20 12.33 6.35
N LYS A 148 11.37 12.56 5.07
CA LYS A 148 12.45 13.37 4.51
C LYS A 148 11.93 14.12 3.28
N LEU A 149 12.18 15.43 3.23
CA LEU A 149 11.99 16.23 2.04
C LEU A 149 13.33 16.42 1.34
N ILE A 150 13.42 16.02 0.10
CA ILE A 150 14.57 16.26 -0.75
C ILE A 150 14.14 17.19 -1.88
N THR A 151 14.88 18.30 -2.06
CA THR A 151 14.70 19.23 -3.16
C THR A 151 15.96 19.20 -4.02
N LYS A 152 15.81 18.97 -5.32
CA LYS A 152 16.91 18.97 -6.30
C LYS A 152 16.72 20.08 -7.31
N VAL A 153 17.71 20.96 -7.39
CA VAL A 153 17.81 22.04 -8.38
C VAL A 153 19.15 21.89 -9.07
N LEU A 154 19.16 21.63 -10.36
CA LEU A 154 20.38 21.28 -11.10
C LEU A 154 21.09 20.09 -10.45
N ASN A 155 22.35 20.30 -10.04
CA ASN A 155 23.20 19.31 -9.38
C ASN A 155 23.26 19.50 -7.85
N GLN A 156 22.45 20.41 -7.30
CA GLN A 156 22.37 20.66 -5.86
C GLN A 156 21.20 19.92 -5.25
N GLU A 157 21.45 19.19 -4.20
CA GLU A 157 20.45 18.48 -3.41
C GLU A 157 20.40 19.09 -2.02
N GLN A 158 19.23 19.53 -1.59
CA GLN A 158 18.95 19.94 -0.23
C GLN A 158 18.00 18.94 0.42
N SER A 159 18.27 18.56 1.64
CA SER A 159 17.54 17.53 2.34
C SER A 159 17.18 18.03 3.75
N ASN A 160 15.91 17.88 4.11
CA ASN A 160 15.36 18.21 5.41
C ASN A 160 14.65 16.99 5.99
N GLU A 161 14.98 16.63 7.21
CA GLU A 161 14.25 15.60 7.95
C GLU A 161 12.92 16.16 8.46
N LEU A 162 11.88 15.32 8.42
CA LEU A 162 10.53 15.64 8.86
C LEU A 162 10.15 14.75 10.02
N GLY A 163 9.88 15.38 11.16
CA GLY A 163 9.25 14.71 12.29
C GLY A 163 7.74 14.53 12.06
N ARG A 164 7.08 13.75 12.91
CA ARG A 164 5.64 13.51 12.82
C ARG A 164 4.81 14.81 12.85
N GLY A 165 5.24 15.81 13.62
CA GLY A 165 4.59 17.13 13.66
C GLY A 165 4.65 17.85 12.32
N ASP A 166 5.79 17.79 11.64
CA ASP A 166 5.98 18.40 10.33
C ASP A 166 5.11 17.71 9.27
N ILE A 167 5.06 16.38 9.31
CA ILE A 167 4.19 15.59 8.44
C ILE A 167 2.71 15.94 8.66
N ALA A 168 2.28 16.11 9.93
CA ALA A 168 0.92 16.52 10.26
C ALA A 168 0.58 17.96 9.80
N ASN A 169 1.57 18.77 9.47
CA ASN A 169 1.39 20.07 8.82
C ASN A 169 1.27 19.99 7.30
N ILE A 170 1.71 18.90 6.69
CA ILE A 170 1.64 18.65 5.24
C ILE A 170 0.39 17.82 4.92
N ILE A 171 0.14 16.75 5.65
CA ILE A 171 -0.92 15.76 5.40
C ILE A 171 -1.92 15.78 6.57
N SER A 172 -3.21 15.87 6.28
CA SER A 172 -4.25 15.87 7.31
C SER A 172 -5.47 15.01 6.93
N PRO A 173 -5.77 13.94 7.72
CA PRO A 173 -5.01 13.46 8.89
C PRO A 173 -3.62 12.97 8.49
N ALA A 174 -2.67 12.91 9.45
CA ALA A 174 -1.30 12.44 9.22
C ALA A 174 -1.25 10.91 9.04
N ILE A 175 -1.98 10.44 8.06
CA ILE A 175 -2.08 9.05 7.61
C ILE A 175 -2.21 9.00 6.08
N LEU A 176 -1.73 7.92 5.47
CA LEU A 176 -2.03 7.58 4.08
C LEU A 176 -3.01 6.41 4.08
N GLY A 177 -4.03 6.46 3.22
CA GLY A 177 -4.81 5.28 2.89
C GLY A 177 -4.10 4.48 1.82
N TYR A 178 -4.20 3.15 1.84
CA TYR A 178 -3.70 2.33 0.75
C TYR A 178 -4.69 1.25 0.32
N ILE A 179 -4.63 0.88 -0.94
CA ILE A 179 -5.22 -0.33 -1.50
C ILE A 179 -4.13 -1.10 -2.22
N LYS A 180 -4.19 -2.43 -2.16
CA LYS A 180 -3.20 -3.33 -2.78
C LYS A 180 -3.89 -4.55 -3.37
N ALA A 181 -3.49 -4.95 -4.57
CA ALA A 181 -3.80 -6.23 -5.17
C ALA A 181 -2.51 -7.04 -5.34
N SER A 182 -2.54 -8.34 -5.10
CA SER A 182 -1.39 -9.23 -5.30
C SER A 182 -1.76 -10.48 -6.07
N LEU A 183 -0.76 -11.04 -6.76
CA LEU A 183 -0.76 -12.38 -7.33
C LEU A 183 0.44 -13.11 -6.76
N ASP A 184 0.18 -14.08 -5.90
CA ASP A 184 1.21 -14.79 -5.16
C ASP A 184 1.33 -16.23 -5.65
N TYR A 185 2.55 -16.77 -5.61
CA TYR A 185 2.86 -18.18 -5.82
C TYR A 185 3.65 -18.74 -4.64
N SER A 186 3.13 -19.81 -4.03
CA SER A 186 3.74 -20.46 -2.87
C SER A 186 4.47 -21.73 -3.28
N ILE A 187 5.78 -21.79 -3.05
CA ILE A 187 6.64 -22.96 -3.31
C ILE A 187 6.81 -23.69 -1.99
N PHE A 188 6.00 -24.73 -1.76
CA PHE A 188 6.05 -25.51 -0.53
C PHE A 188 7.28 -26.42 -0.52
N PHE A 189 8.10 -26.30 0.53
CA PHE A 189 9.23 -27.19 0.82
C PHE A 189 8.98 -28.12 2.01
N LYS A 190 7.92 -27.87 2.76
CA LYS A 190 7.32 -28.75 3.79
C LYS A 190 5.81 -28.59 3.76
N ASP A 191 5.08 -29.47 4.44
CA ASP A 191 3.61 -29.50 4.44
C ASP A 191 2.96 -28.13 4.74
N ASN A 192 3.58 -27.34 5.63
CA ASN A 192 3.03 -26.05 6.07
C ASN A 192 3.98 -24.87 5.82
N PHE A 193 5.14 -25.08 5.18
CA PHE A 193 6.11 -24.02 4.93
C PHE A 193 6.37 -23.84 3.44
N ALA A 194 6.30 -22.60 2.98
CA ALA A 194 6.56 -22.24 1.61
C ALA A 194 7.40 -20.96 1.49
N PHE A 195 8.17 -20.87 0.41
CA PHE A 195 8.59 -19.58 -0.12
C PHE A 195 7.42 -18.96 -0.88
N ASN A 196 7.16 -17.67 -0.63
CA ASN A 196 6.14 -16.90 -1.29
C ASN A 196 6.79 -15.89 -2.25
N ILE A 197 6.37 -15.91 -3.51
CA ILE A 197 6.79 -14.93 -4.51
C ILE A 197 5.53 -14.29 -5.04
N GLY A 198 5.42 -12.97 -4.93
CA GLY A 198 4.25 -12.22 -5.34
C GLY A 198 4.60 -11.09 -6.30
N LEU A 199 3.68 -10.79 -7.20
CA LEU A 199 3.58 -9.53 -7.91
C LEU A 199 2.49 -8.70 -7.25
N TYR A 200 2.69 -7.40 -7.10
CA TYR A 200 1.62 -6.55 -6.59
C TYR A 200 1.51 -5.20 -7.27
N LEU A 201 0.31 -4.66 -7.20
CA LEU A 201 -0.06 -3.32 -7.60
C LEU A 201 -0.69 -2.63 -6.40
N GLY A 202 -0.15 -1.49 -6.01
CA GLY A 202 -0.60 -0.67 -4.90
C GLY A 202 -1.01 0.73 -5.33
N TYR A 203 -1.86 1.35 -4.54
CA TYR A 203 -2.17 2.78 -4.66
C TYR A 203 -2.30 3.38 -3.28
N ASP A 204 -1.44 4.35 -2.99
CA ASP A 204 -1.48 5.13 -1.77
C ASP A 204 -2.09 6.50 -2.02
N ILE A 205 -2.82 7.01 -1.04
CA ILE A 205 -3.46 8.33 -1.12
C ILE A 205 -3.25 9.10 0.18
N ALA A 206 -2.79 10.34 0.05
CA ALA A 206 -2.65 11.29 1.14
C ALA A 206 -3.41 12.58 0.81
N LYS A 207 -4.08 13.15 1.83
CA LYS A 207 -4.80 14.42 1.69
C LYS A 207 -3.89 15.55 2.14
N ASP A 208 -3.70 16.56 1.29
CA ASP A 208 -3.03 17.81 1.67
C ASP A 208 -3.81 18.55 2.77
N LYS A 209 -3.11 19.11 3.74
CA LYS A 209 -3.71 19.86 4.85
C LYS A 209 -4.11 21.27 4.46
N SER A 210 -3.24 21.93 3.73
CA SER A 210 -3.27 23.40 3.53
C SER A 210 -3.88 23.83 2.21
N LEU A 211 -3.88 22.95 1.23
CA LEU A 211 -4.33 23.28 -0.11
C LEU A 211 -5.81 22.95 -0.29
N ASP A 212 -6.61 24.02 -0.25
CA ASP A 212 -8.01 24.02 -0.69
C ASP A 212 -8.13 25.01 -1.86
N ILE A 213 -8.32 24.45 -3.06
CA ILE A 213 -8.42 25.25 -4.29
C ILE A 213 -9.88 25.29 -4.73
N ASN A 214 -10.50 26.46 -4.61
CA ASN A 214 -11.91 26.67 -4.93
C ASN A 214 -12.86 25.71 -4.17
N GLY A 215 -12.61 25.46 -2.88
CA GLY A 215 -13.39 24.53 -2.06
C GLY A 215 -13.12 23.05 -2.35
N LYS A 216 -12.12 22.72 -3.17
CA LYS A 216 -11.73 21.34 -3.48
C LYS A 216 -10.45 20.95 -2.76
N LYS A 217 -10.54 19.89 -1.98
CA LYS A 217 -9.40 19.28 -1.29
C LYS A 217 -8.44 18.62 -2.29
N ILE A 218 -7.15 18.76 -2.05
CA ILE A 218 -6.10 18.20 -2.88
C ILE A 218 -5.61 16.89 -2.26
N TYR A 219 -5.38 15.90 -3.13
CA TYR A 219 -4.85 14.59 -2.77
C TYR A 219 -3.62 14.29 -3.62
N TYR A 220 -2.59 13.76 -2.95
CA TYR A 220 -1.43 13.16 -3.59
C TYR A 220 -1.60 11.65 -3.63
N GLY A 221 -1.10 11.01 -4.66
CA GLY A 221 -1.12 9.56 -4.76
C GLY A 221 0.25 9.00 -5.13
N ILE A 222 0.44 7.71 -4.85
CA ILE A 222 1.56 6.91 -5.32
C ILE A 222 0.96 5.66 -5.96
N LEU A 223 1.34 5.38 -7.18
CA LEU A 223 1.05 4.09 -7.82
C LEU A 223 2.28 3.21 -7.68
N ASP A 224 2.12 2.10 -6.99
CA ASP A 224 3.18 1.14 -6.70
C ASP A 224 3.05 -0.10 -7.57
N ILE A 225 4.15 -0.51 -8.18
CA ILE A 225 4.26 -1.77 -8.90
C ILE A 225 5.49 -2.49 -8.36
N GLY A 226 5.35 -3.73 -7.91
CA GLY A 226 6.45 -4.38 -7.26
C GLY A 226 6.36 -5.89 -7.19
N VAL A 227 7.39 -6.46 -6.56
CA VAL A 227 7.48 -7.87 -6.22
C VAL A 227 7.51 -8.02 -4.70
N GLU A 228 6.95 -9.10 -4.20
CA GLU A 228 7.04 -9.51 -2.79
C GLU A 228 7.78 -10.84 -2.71
N LEU A 229 8.78 -10.90 -1.86
CA LEU A 229 9.50 -12.15 -1.54
C LEU A 229 9.24 -12.46 -0.07
N GLY A 230 8.83 -13.69 0.23
CA GLY A 230 8.46 -13.99 1.60
C GLY A 230 8.53 -15.45 2.00
N LEU A 231 8.19 -15.66 3.26
CA LEU A 231 8.01 -16.97 3.87
C LEU A 231 6.56 -17.10 4.32
N LYS A 232 5.96 -18.21 3.96
CA LYS A 232 4.58 -18.56 4.34
C LYS A 232 4.61 -19.76 5.26
N TYR A 233 3.87 -19.66 6.36
CA TYR A 233 3.41 -20.78 7.15
C TYR A 233 1.89 -20.88 7.04
N GLY A 234 1.39 -22.03 6.65
CA GLY A 234 -0.05 -22.26 6.48
C GLY A 234 -0.34 -23.52 5.69
N ALA A 235 -1.61 -23.90 5.65
CA ALA A 235 -2.00 -25.11 4.97
C ALA A 235 -1.76 -25.01 3.45
N LYS A 236 -1.33 -26.13 2.88
CA LYS A 236 -1.22 -26.32 1.43
C LYS A 236 -2.58 -26.76 0.89
N ILE A 237 -3.03 -26.14 -0.17
CA ILE A 237 -4.20 -26.58 -0.96
C ILE A 237 -3.67 -27.51 -2.05
N ASP A 238 -4.17 -28.73 -2.11
CA ASP A 238 -3.75 -29.76 -3.08
C ASP A 238 -4.39 -29.55 -4.46
#